data_59455d2c17647a039d70ed81b606c5b0
#
_entry.id   59455d2c17647a039d70ed81b606c5b0
#
_cell.length_a   1.000
_cell.length_b   1.000
_cell.length_c   1.000
_cell.angle_alpha   90.00
_cell.angle_beta   90.00
_cell.angle_gamma   90.00
#
_symmetry.space_group_name_H-M   'P 1'
#
loop_
_entity.id
_entity.type
_entity.pdbx_description
1 polymer ?
#
loop_
_entity_poly.entity_id
_entity_poly.type
_entity_poly.pdbx_seq_one_letter_code
_entity_poly.pdbx_strand_id
1 'polypeptide(L)'
;MFKNSKLSRYRALKILECFCLDIDATKTAHLLRLNRKTVNRYFLAFRTLIASHQSEEKERFVGIVEVDESFFGPARIRGRQGPRKRGRGTNKQPVFGIYERNGRVYTELVRNCSATTLQAIIRGRISPESVIHSDGWRGYDGLVDVGFDKHLRINKSKHFASNGVHINGIEAFWSFTKRRLSKFNGVKKNFELHLKECEWRYGKSLDQLIAELRNLVANNRILMV
;
A
#
# COMPACT_ATOMS: atom_id res chain seq x y z
N MET A 1 -2.29 -19.67 -15.31
CA MET A 1 -2.82 -18.95 -16.48
C MET A 1 -4.32 -18.76 -16.32
N PHE A 2 -4.91 -17.73 -16.96
CA PHE A 2 -6.37 -17.61 -16.89
C PHE A 2 -7.04 -18.76 -17.63
N LYS A 3 -8.07 -19.33 -17.02
CA LYS A 3 -8.95 -20.30 -17.67
C LYS A 3 -9.43 -19.72 -19.01
N ASN A 4 -9.31 -20.46 -20.09
CA ASN A 4 -9.65 -20.03 -21.45
C ASN A 4 -8.75 -18.92 -22.04
N SER A 5 -7.56 -18.67 -21.51
CA SER A 5 -6.61 -17.75 -22.13
C SER A 5 -5.99 -18.36 -23.38
N LYS A 6 -6.08 -17.64 -24.49
CA LYS A 6 -5.37 -18.00 -25.75
C LYS A 6 -3.88 -17.61 -25.72
N LEU A 7 -3.39 -17.01 -24.62
CA LEU A 7 -1.98 -16.62 -24.49
C LEU A 7 -1.12 -17.82 -24.09
N SER A 8 0.00 -18.01 -24.79
CA SER A 8 1.00 -18.99 -24.39
C SER A 8 1.58 -18.66 -23.01
N ARG A 9 2.06 -19.70 -22.31
CA ARG A 9 2.74 -19.56 -21.01
C ARG A 9 3.90 -18.56 -21.08
N TYR A 10 4.67 -18.60 -22.16
CA TYR A 10 5.79 -17.67 -22.39
C TYR A 10 5.33 -16.21 -22.39
N ARG A 11 4.27 -15.88 -23.15
CA ARG A 11 3.74 -14.52 -23.21
C ARG A 11 3.15 -14.07 -21.86
N ALA A 12 2.50 -14.97 -21.12
CA ALA A 12 1.99 -14.66 -19.79
C ALA A 12 3.13 -14.34 -18.81
N LEU A 13 4.26 -15.07 -18.87
CA LEU A 13 5.45 -14.77 -18.08
C LEU A 13 6.07 -13.41 -18.45
N LYS A 14 6.09 -13.05 -19.73
CA LYS A 14 6.57 -11.73 -20.14
C LYS A 14 5.68 -10.59 -19.63
N ILE A 15 4.36 -10.79 -19.54
CA ILE A 15 3.46 -9.82 -18.90
C ILE A 15 3.79 -9.70 -17.40
N LEU A 16 4.06 -10.80 -16.71
CA LEU A 16 4.45 -10.82 -15.30
C LEU A 16 5.78 -10.05 -15.09
N GLU A 17 6.78 -10.29 -15.91
CA GLU A 17 8.06 -9.57 -15.86
C GLU A 17 7.86 -8.05 -16.06
N CYS A 18 7.05 -7.64 -17.05
CA CYS A 18 6.71 -6.24 -17.26
C CYS A 18 5.96 -5.64 -16.06
N PHE A 19 5.08 -6.42 -15.40
CA PHE A 19 4.42 -6.00 -14.18
C PHE A 19 5.43 -5.77 -13.06
N CYS A 20 6.35 -6.71 -12.81
CA CYS A 20 7.39 -6.57 -11.79
C CYS A 20 8.32 -5.38 -12.07
N LEU A 21 8.68 -5.13 -13.33
CA LEU A 21 9.41 -3.94 -13.78
C LEU A 21 8.63 -2.62 -13.64
N ASP A 22 7.41 -2.67 -13.16
CA ASP A 22 6.51 -1.52 -13.00
C ASP A 22 6.22 -0.75 -14.31
N ILE A 23 6.27 -1.45 -15.46
CA ILE A 23 5.88 -0.91 -16.76
C ILE A 23 4.35 -0.82 -16.82
N ASP A 24 3.83 0.30 -17.31
CA ASP A 24 2.38 0.47 -17.43
C ASP A 24 1.78 -0.44 -18.53
N ALA A 25 0.47 -0.70 -18.42
CA ALA A 25 -0.21 -1.63 -19.31
C ALA A 25 -0.22 -1.19 -20.78
N THR A 26 -0.13 0.10 -21.08
CA THR A 26 -0.08 0.63 -22.45
C THR A 26 1.28 0.30 -23.09
N LYS A 27 2.36 0.59 -22.37
CA LYS A 27 3.73 0.29 -22.81
C LYS A 27 3.95 -1.22 -22.91
N THR A 28 3.48 -1.99 -21.93
CA THR A 28 3.53 -3.46 -21.96
C THR A 28 2.79 -4.03 -23.17
N ALA A 29 1.60 -3.53 -23.46
CA ALA A 29 0.83 -3.96 -24.62
C ALA A 29 1.55 -3.68 -25.93
N HIS A 30 2.16 -2.51 -26.06
CA HIS A 30 2.96 -2.14 -27.23
C HIS A 30 4.20 -3.04 -27.35
N LEU A 31 4.96 -3.21 -26.28
CA LEU A 31 6.19 -4.00 -26.24
C LEU A 31 5.95 -5.47 -26.63
N LEU A 32 4.87 -6.05 -26.13
CA LEU A 32 4.55 -7.47 -26.34
C LEU A 32 3.60 -7.70 -27.53
N ARG A 33 3.22 -6.67 -28.27
CA ARG A 33 2.23 -6.70 -29.36
C ARG A 33 0.93 -7.40 -28.94
N LEU A 34 0.37 -6.96 -27.81
CA LEU A 34 -0.85 -7.48 -27.21
C LEU A 34 -1.93 -6.40 -27.11
N ASN A 35 -3.18 -6.84 -26.98
CA ASN A 35 -4.26 -5.90 -26.69
C ASN A 35 -4.11 -5.37 -25.24
N ARG A 36 -4.22 -4.05 -25.06
CA ARG A 36 -4.15 -3.40 -23.74
C ARG A 36 -5.20 -3.95 -22.75
N LYS A 37 -6.40 -4.33 -23.21
CA LYS A 37 -7.42 -4.94 -22.35
C LYS A 37 -6.93 -6.27 -21.76
N THR A 38 -6.21 -7.06 -22.55
CA THR A 38 -5.60 -8.31 -22.12
C THR A 38 -4.56 -8.05 -21.02
N VAL A 39 -3.62 -7.12 -21.25
CA VAL A 39 -2.61 -6.77 -20.24
C VAL A 39 -3.24 -6.25 -18.96
N ASN A 40 -4.23 -5.36 -19.04
CA ASN A 40 -4.95 -4.86 -17.88
C ASN A 40 -5.63 -5.98 -17.07
N ARG A 41 -6.18 -7.01 -17.74
CA ARG A 41 -6.77 -8.18 -17.07
C ARG A 41 -5.73 -8.97 -16.28
N TYR A 42 -4.54 -9.17 -16.84
CA TYR A 42 -3.44 -9.82 -16.13
C TYR A 42 -2.95 -8.97 -14.94
N PHE A 43 -2.75 -7.69 -15.14
CA PHE A 43 -2.31 -6.78 -14.08
C PHE A 43 -3.33 -6.70 -12.93
N LEU A 44 -4.63 -6.70 -13.23
CA LEU A 44 -5.67 -6.76 -12.22
C LEU A 44 -5.59 -8.06 -11.43
N ALA A 45 -5.44 -9.20 -12.11
CA ALA A 45 -5.33 -10.49 -11.45
C ALA A 45 -4.08 -10.59 -10.56
N PHE A 46 -2.93 -10.10 -11.01
CA PHE A 46 -1.73 -10.07 -10.17
C PHE A 46 -1.95 -9.24 -8.91
N ARG A 47 -2.58 -8.06 -9.01
CA ARG A 47 -2.94 -7.25 -7.85
C ARG A 47 -3.90 -7.97 -6.91
N THR A 48 -4.89 -8.65 -7.45
CA THR A 48 -5.83 -9.44 -6.65
C THR A 48 -5.13 -10.57 -5.90
N LEU A 49 -4.21 -11.30 -6.57
CA LEU A 49 -3.42 -12.34 -5.92
C LEU A 49 -2.53 -11.80 -4.79
N ILE A 50 -1.84 -10.70 -5.05
CA ILE A 50 -1.01 -10.01 -4.06
C ILE A 50 -1.86 -9.60 -2.85
N ALA A 51 -3.00 -8.96 -3.09
CA ALA A 51 -3.90 -8.52 -2.02
C ALA A 51 -4.48 -9.69 -1.23
N SER A 52 -4.87 -10.78 -1.88
CA SER A 52 -5.35 -11.99 -1.20
C SER A 52 -4.26 -12.60 -0.32
N HIS A 53 -3.04 -12.74 -0.85
CA HIS A 53 -1.91 -13.27 -0.08
C HIS A 53 -1.61 -12.43 1.16
N GLN A 54 -1.55 -11.09 1.01
CA GLN A 54 -1.34 -10.19 2.14
C GLN A 54 -2.49 -10.22 3.16
N SER A 55 -3.73 -10.51 2.74
CA SER A 55 -4.87 -10.63 3.65
C SER A 55 -4.85 -11.91 4.50
N GLU A 56 -4.13 -12.94 4.05
CA GLU A 56 -3.92 -14.19 4.76
C GLU A 56 -2.87 -14.07 5.86
N GLU A 57 -2.02 -13.03 5.81
CA GLU A 57 -1.03 -12.74 6.83
C GLU A 57 -1.70 -12.27 8.13
N LYS A 58 -1.77 -13.16 9.11
CA LYS A 58 -2.41 -12.92 10.42
C LYS A 58 -1.43 -12.41 11.48
N GLU A 59 -0.15 -12.46 11.20
CA GLU A 59 0.88 -12.05 12.16
C GLU A 59 0.78 -10.56 12.48
N ARG A 60 0.82 -10.24 13.77
CA ARG A 60 0.86 -8.87 14.24
C ARG A 60 2.21 -8.22 13.94
N PHE A 61 2.21 -6.92 13.83
CA PHE A 61 3.43 -6.12 13.77
C PHE A 61 4.10 -6.10 15.15
N VAL A 62 5.42 -6.26 15.19
CA VAL A 62 6.19 -6.37 16.43
C VAL A 62 7.39 -5.40 16.44
N GLY A 63 7.99 -5.21 17.61
CA GLY A 63 9.18 -4.38 17.77
C GLY A 63 8.87 -2.88 17.63
N ILE A 64 9.67 -2.15 16.85
CA ILE A 64 9.44 -0.72 16.60
C ILE A 64 8.55 -0.54 15.40
N VAL A 65 7.38 0.05 15.62
CA VAL A 65 6.33 0.22 14.61
C VAL A 65 6.03 1.71 14.43
N GLU A 66 6.13 2.18 13.21
CA GLU A 66 5.79 3.55 12.82
C GLU A 66 4.36 3.59 12.28
N VAL A 67 3.57 4.57 12.72
CA VAL A 67 2.20 4.79 12.24
C VAL A 67 2.00 6.22 11.77
N ASP A 68 1.31 6.38 10.64
CA ASP A 68 1.01 7.70 10.06
C ASP A 68 -0.18 7.61 9.10
N GLU A 69 -0.80 8.76 8.79
CA GLU A 69 -1.84 8.85 7.78
C GLU A 69 -1.36 9.58 6.53
N SER A 70 -1.83 9.13 5.39
CA SER A 70 -1.62 9.83 4.13
C SER A 70 -2.94 10.04 3.38
N PHE A 71 -3.03 11.15 2.66
CA PHE A 71 -4.22 11.54 1.94
C PHE A 71 -4.00 11.45 0.43
N PHE A 72 -4.87 10.71 -0.27
CA PHE A 72 -4.81 10.47 -1.70
C PHE A 72 -5.99 11.07 -2.46
N GLY A 73 -5.74 11.57 -3.63
CA GLY A 73 -6.74 12.27 -4.43
C GLY A 73 -6.68 13.78 -4.25
N PRO A 74 -7.72 14.53 -4.57
CA PRO A 74 -9.14 14.19 -4.63
C PRO A 74 -9.56 13.52 -5.94
N ALA A 75 -10.65 12.74 -5.89
CA ALA A 75 -11.33 12.35 -7.10
C ALA A 75 -11.78 13.62 -7.84
N ARG A 76 -11.26 13.83 -9.07
CA ARG A 76 -11.70 14.96 -9.90
C ARG A 76 -13.14 14.71 -10.35
N ILE A 77 -14.06 15.51 -9.84
CA ILE A 77 -15.43 15.57 -10.36
C ILE A 77 -15.45 16.60 -11.48
N ARG A 78 -15.69 16.15 -12.71
CA ARG A 78 -15.79 17.01 -13.88
C ARG A 78 -16.98 17.95 -13.71
N GLY A 79 -16.79 19.25 -13.91
CA GLY A 79 -17.86 20.25 -13.79
C GLY A 79 -18.04 20.87 -12.39
N ARG A 80 -17.35 20.42 -11.35
CA ARG A 80 -17.42 21.07 -10.04
C ARG A 80 -16.62 22.36 -10.03
N GLN A 81 -17.33 23.47 -9.96
CA GLN A 81 -16.74 24.82 -9.76
C GLN A 81 -16.63 25.09 -8.23
N GLY A 82 -15.62 25.86 -7.84
CA GLY A 82 -15.42 26.34 -6.47
C GLY A 82 -14.01 26.13 -5.93
N PRO A 83 -13.63 26.86 -4.86
CA PRO A 83 -12.30 26.80 -4.27
C PRO A 83 -12.02 25.40 -3.68
N ARG A 84 -10.84 24.88 -3.95
CA ARG A 84 -10.41 23.58 -3.39
C ARG A 84 -9.89 23.80 -1.98
N LYS A 85 -10.56 23.18 -1.00
CA LYS A 85 -10.04 23.10 0.36
C LYS A 85 -8.71 22.35 0.35
N ARG A 86 -7.69 22.86 1.05
CA ARG A 86 -6.40 22.19 1.27
C ARG A 86 -6.37 21.60 2.67
N GLY A 87 -5.62 20.50 2.88
CA GLY A 87 -5.45 19.90 4.20
C GLY A 87 -6.54 18.89 4.59
N ARG A 88 -6.69 18.68 5.88
CA ARG A 88 -7.71 17.79 6.49
C ARG A 88 -9.11 18.36 6.23
N GLY A 89 -10.10 17.50 5.98
CA GLY A 89 -11.46 17.93 5.62
C GLY A 89 -11.67 18.16 4.11
N THR A 90 -10.74 17.71 3.28
CA THR A 90 -10.89 17.66 1.82
C THR A 90 -11.53 16.34 1.38
N ASN A 91 -12.09 16.30 0.15
CA ASN A 91 -12.60 15.06 -0.46
C ASN A 91 -11.44 14.11 -0.89
N LYS A 92 -10.36 14.04 -0.10
CA LYS A 92 -9.27 13.09 -0.30
C LYS A 92 -9.58 11.81 0.46
N GLN A 93 -9.15 10.70 -0.08
CA GLN A 93 -9.22 9.41 0.60
C GLN A 93 -8.10 9.33 1.65
N PRO A 94 -8.42 9.29 2.94
CA PRO A 94 -7.42 9.01 3.96
C PRO A 94 -7.04 7.53 3.94
N VAL A 95 -5.76 7.28 4.12
CA VAL A 95 -5.17 5.95 4.22
C VAL A 95 -4.32 5.93 5.47
N PHE A 96 -4.57 4.98 6.36
CA PHE A 96 -3.75 4.72 7.52
C PHE A 96 -2.65 3.73 7.16
N GLY A 97 -1.44 3.93 7.66
CA GLY A 97 -0.28 3.07 7.40
C GLY A 97 0.42 2.63 8.68
N ILE A 98 0.89 1.41 8.66
CA ILE A 98 1.72 0.79 9.69
C ILE A 98 2.99 0.31 9.01
N TYR A 99 4.16 0.66 9.55
CA TYR A 99 5.46 0.22 9.09
C TYR A 99 6.26 -0.39 10.24
N GLU A 100 6.63 -1.63 10.11
CA GLU A 100 7.55 -2.32 11.01
C GLU A 100 8.97 -2.03 10.57
N ARG A 101 9.82 -1.52 11.44
CA ARG A 101 11.21 -1.22 11.07
C ARG A 101 11.92 -2.46 10.57
N ASN A 102 12.58 -2.34 9.41
CA ASN A 102 13.24 -3.42 8.68
C ASN A 102 12.31 -4.57 8.27
N GLY A 103 11.01 -4.34 8.27
CA GLY A 103 9.99 -5.32 7.96
C GLY A 103 8.98 -4.82 6.93
N ARG A 104 7.76 -5.21 7.15
CA ARG A 104 6.63 -5.03 6.23
C ARG A 104 5.87 -3.74 6.46
N VAL A 105 5.08 -3.39 5.45
CA VAL A 105 4.13 -2.27 5.49
C VAL A 105 2.72 -2.83 5.38
N TYR A 106 1.79 -2.21 6.08
CA TYR A 106 0.35 -2.43 5.94
C TYR A 106 -0.35 -1.09 5.74
N THR A 107 -1.32 -1.03 4.84
CA THR A 107 -2.18 0.13 4.67
C THR A 107 -3.65 -0.25 4.70
N GLU A 108 -4.47 0.68 5.21
CA GLU A 108 -5.91 0.52 5.26
C GLU A 108 -6.62 1.81 4.85
N LEU A 109 -7.66 1.67 4.02
CA LEU A 109 -8.54 2.78 3.67
C LEU A 109 -9.43 3.08 4.88
N VAL A 110 -9.36 4.29 5.39
CA VAL A 110 -10.17 4.71 6.53
C VAL A 110 -11.18 5.78 6.11
N ARG A 111 -12.32 5.82 6.79
CA ARG A 111 -13.33 6.86 6.54
C ARG A 111 -12.90 8.20 7.10
N ASN A 112 -12.24 8.17 8.25
CA ASN A 112 -11.70 9.33 8.94
C ASN A 112 -10.48 8.91 9.77
N CYS A 113 -9.75 9.90 10.29
CA CYS A 113 -8.59 9.69 11.16
C CYS A 113 -8.96 9.98 12.63
N SER A 114 -10.16 9.58 13.09
CA SER A 114 -10.52 9.70 14.52
C SER A 114 -9.73 8.70 15.36
N ALA A 115 -9.53 9.04 16.64
CA ALA A 115 -8.86 8.15 17.59
C ALA A 115 -9.50 6.76 17.62
N THR A 116 -10.83 6.69 17.68
CA THR A 116 -11.57 5.43 17.67
C THR A 116 -11.26 4.56 16.45
N THR A 117 -11.21 5.18 15.24
CA THR A 117 -10.92 4.45 14.01
C THR A 117 -9.49 3.91 14.01
N LEU A 118 -8.52 4.78 14.32
CA LEU A 118 -7.10 4.42 14.24
C LEU A 118 -6.71 3.42 15.33
N GLN A 119 -7.16 3.62 16.54
CA GLN A 119 -6.89 2.71 17.66
C GLN A 119 -7.49 1.31 17.46
N ALA A 120 -8.64 1.20 16.80
CA ALA A 120 -9.21 -0.10 16.46
C ALA A 120 -8.28 -0.91 15.50
N ILE A 121 -7.72 -0.23 14.48
CA ILE A 121 -6.77 -0.86 13.55
C ILE A 121 -5.46 -1.21 14.26
N ILE A 122 -4.91 -0.29 15.06
CA ILE A 122 -3.68 -0.49 15.83
C ILE A 122 -3.82 -1.71 16.73
N ARG A 123 -4.88 -1.80 17.53
CA ARG A 123 -5.15 -2.96 18.42
C ARG A 123 -5.29 -4.28 17.65
N GLY A 124 -5.87 -4.23 16.46
CA GLY A 124 -6.05 -5.43 15.62
C GLY A 124 -4.77 -5.90 14.94
N ARG A 125 -3.82 -5.01 14.67
CA ARG A 125 -2.67 -5.28 13.81
C ARG A 125 -1.32 -5.27 14.52
N ILE A 126 -1.16 -4.53 15.61
CA ILE A 126 0.11 -4.37 16.32
C ILE A 126 0.09 -5.17 17.62
N SER A 127 1.22 -5.81 17.94
CA SER A 127 1.37 -6.49 19.24
C SER A 127 1.43 -5.45 20.37
N PRO A 128 0.77 -5.68 21.51
CA PRO A 128 0.83 -4.78 22.67
C PRO A 128 2.26 -4.50 23.17
N GLU A 129 3.17 -5.44 23.01
CA GLU A 129 4.58 -5.35 23.41
C GLU A 129 5.41 -4.42 22.49
N SER A 130 4.80 -3.93 21.41
CA SER A 130 5.50 -3.09 20.43
C SER A 130 5.65 -1.65 20.91
N VAL A 131 6.73 -1.02 20.47
CA VAL A 131 6.95 0.43 20.65
C VAL A 131 6.38 1.18 19.45
N ILE A 132 5.33 1.95 19.67
CA ILE A 132 4.67 2.71 18.60
C ILE A 132 5.31 4.10 18.48
N HIS A 133 5.75 4.44 17.28
CA HIS A 133 6.19 5.79 16.91
C HIS A 133 5.11 6.45 16.04
N SER A 134 4.65 7.64 16.44
CA SER A 134 3.70 8.43 15.64
C SER A 134 4.10 9.89 15.58
N ASP A 135 3.46 10.66 14.71
CA ASP A 135 3.50 12.11 14.79
C ASP A 135 2.70 12.61 16.02
N GLY A 136 2.74 13.93 16.27
CA GLY A 136 2.04 14.58 17.38
C GLY A 136 0.51 14.69 17.21
N TRP A 137 -0.11 13.95 16.30
CA TRP A 137 -1.54 14.02 16.06
C TRP A 137 -2.37 13.45 17.23
N ARG A 138 -3.41 14.19 17.63
CA ARG A 138 -4.29 13.80 18.74
C ARG A 138 -5.04 12.49 18.53
N GLY A 139 -5.15 12.00 17.30
CA GLY A 139 -5.75 10.70 17.00
C GLY A 139 -5.02 9.50 17.62
N TYR A 140 -3.79 9.72 18.06
CA TYR A 140 -2.96 8.71 18.75
C TYR A 140 -2.95 8.89 20.28
N ASP A 141 -3.74 9.84 20.83
CA ASP A 141 -3.85 10.02 22.27
C ASP A 141 -4.46 8.78 22.91
N GLY A 142 -3.97 8.39 24.09
CA GLY A 142 -4.51 7.26 24.83
C GLY A 142 -4.10 5.87 24.33
N LEU A 143 -3.10 5.72 23.45
CA LEU A 143 -2.62 4.39 23.04
C LEU A 143 -2.05 3.58 24.22
N VAL A 144 -1.40 4.24 25.18
CA VAL A 144 -0.93 3.59 26.42
C VAL A 144 -2.12 3.12 27.26
N ASP A 145 -3.20 3.92 27.33
CA ASP A 145 -4.41 3.59 28.08
C ASP A 145 -5.18 2.38 27.49
N VAL A 146 -4.92 2.05 26.23
CA VAL A 146 -5.52 0.89 25.54
C VAL A 146 -4.62 -0.33 25.47
N GLY A 147 -3.54 -0.36 26.28
CA GLY A 147 -2.74 -1.56 26.54
C GLY A 147 -1.44 -1.69 25.74
N PHE A 148 -0.91 -0.60 25.20
CA PHE A 148 0.44 -0.60 24.60
C PHE A 148 1.50 -0.14 25.60
N ASP A 149 2.59 -0.88 25.70
CA ASP A 149 3.66 -0.62 26.67
C ASP A 149 4.33 0.75 26.45
N LYS A 150 4.56 1.14 25.20
CA LYS A 150 5.23 2.39 24.86
C LYS A 150 4.65 3.04 23.61
N HIS A 151 4.28 4.31 23.74
CA HIS A 151 3.94 5.18 22.63
C HIS A 151 4.85 6.42 22.65
N LEU A 152 5.65 6.59 21.61
CA LEU A 152 6.58 7.70 21.47
C LEU A 152 6.10 8.65 20.38
N ARG A 153 5.86 9.90 20.76
CA ARG A 153 5.39 10.95 19.85
C ARG A 153 6.56 11.81 19.40
N ILE A 154 6.55 12.12 18.10
CA ILE A 154 7.54 13.01 17.49
C ILE A 154 6.96 14.41 17.40
N ASN A 155 7.59 15.35 18.07
CA ASN A 155 7.27 16.77 17.91
C ASN A 155 8.18 17.36 16.82
N LYS A 156 7.67 17.40 15.59
CA LYS A 156 8.39 17.90 14.41
C LYS A 156 8.85 19.36 14.53
N SER A 157 8.26 20.15 15.44
CA SER A 157 8.62 21.56 15.65
C SER A 157 9.85 21.77 16.55
N LYS A 158 10.25 20.76 17.31
CA LYS A 158 11.32 20.89 18.31
C LYS A 158 12.56 20.04 18.05
N HIS A 159 12.46 18.88 17.41
CA HIS A 159 13.61 17.99 17.13
C HIS A 159 13.41 17.13 15.87
N PHE A 160 14.37 17.18 14.96
CA PHE A 160 14.50 16.28 13.80
C PHE A 160 15.16 14.96 14.21
N ALA A 161 14.58 14.05 14.88
CA ALA A 161 15.14 12.82 15.40
C ALA A 161 15.98 13.00 16.68
N SER A 162 15.33 12.88 17.83
CA SER A 162 16.00 12.73 19.11
C SER A 162 16.02 11.24 19.48
N ASN A 163 17.21 10.67 19.72
CA ASN A 163 17.41 9.32 20.27
C ASN A 163 16.72 8.16 19.52
N GLY A 164 16.75 8.17 18.18
CA GLY A 164 16.18 7.07 17.38
C GLY A 164 14.64 7.07 17.24
N VAL A 165 13.97 8.07 17.81
CA VAL A 165 12.51 8.24 17.68
C VAL A 165 12.22 9.03 16.40
N HIS A 166 11.71 8.37 15.38
CA HIS A 166 11.32 8.96 14.09
C HIS A 166 10.25 8.10 13.40
N ILE A 167 9.62 8.67 12.36
CA ILE A 167 8.67 7.98 11.46
C ILE A 167 9.15 8.05 9.99
N ASN A 168 10.45 8.10 9.79
CA ASN A 168 11.04 8.26 8.45
C ASN A 168 10.71 7.08 7.52
N GLY A 169 10.54 5.88 8.08
CA GLY A 169 10.21 4.68 7.31
C GLY A 169 8.83 4.77 6.66
N ILE A 170 7.81 5.11 7.43
CA ILE A 170 6.45 5.27 6.90
C ILE A 170 6.34 6.50 5.98
N GLU A 171 7.06 7.60 6.27
CA GLU A 171 7.12 8.77 5.39
C GLU A 171 7.79 8.45 4.05
N ALA A 172 8.88 7.66 4.07
CA ALA A 172 9.54 7.17 2.86
C ALA A 172 8.61 6.28 2.02
N PHE A 173 7.85 5.39 2.67
CA PHE A 173 6.83 4.58 2.02
C PHE A 173 5.74 5.45 1.36
N TRP A 174 5.23 6.50 2.04
CA TRP A 174 4.26 7.41 1.45
C TRP A 174 4.83 8.16 0.24
N SER A 175 6.07 8.58 0.31
CA SER A 175 6.77 9.24 -0.80
C SER A 175 6.91 8.30 -2.00
N PHE A 176 7.32 7.05 -1.78
CA PHE A 176 7.38 5.99 -2.78
C PHE A 176 6.00 5.75 -3.41
N THR A 177 4.97 5.55 -2.59
CA THR A 177 3.60 5.27 -3.04
C THR A 177 3.04 6.42 -3.89
N LYS A 178 3.21 7.67 -3.46
CA LYS A 178 2.73 8.85 -4.20
C LYS A 178 3.44 9.00 -5.55
N ARG A 179 4.76 8.84 -5.60
CA ARG A 179 5.52 8.87 -6.86
C ARG A 179 5.08 7.78 -7.81
N ARG A 180 4.96 6.55 -7.29
CA ARG A 180 4.54 5.41 -8.10
C ARG A 180 3.13 5.58 -8.67
N LEU A 181 2.17 6.02 -7.86
CA LEU A 181 0.78 6.18 -8.28
C LEU A 181 0.55 7.39 -9.19
N SER A 182 1.45 8.39 -9.19
CA SER A 182 1.34 9.57 -10.05
C SER A 182 1.35 9.22 -11.54
N LYS A 183 2.04 8.16 -11.95
CA LYS A 183 2.08 7.67 -13.36
C LYS A 183 0.71 7.29 -13.93
N PHE A 184 -0.26 6.99 -13.06
CA PHE A 184 -1.62 6.63 -13.47
C PHE A 184 -2.53 7.86 -13.64
N ASN A 185 -2.04 9.08 -13.42
CA ASN A 185 -2.83 10.32 -13.44
C ASN A 185 -4.11 10.25 -12.58
N GLY A 186 -4.00 9.53 -11.46
CA GLY A 186 -5.08 9.21 -10.53
C GLY A 186 -5.67 7.82 -10.75
N VAL A 187 -5.70 7.06 -9.67
CA VAL A 187 -6.29 5.72 -9.65
C VAL A 187 -7.77 5.84 -9.33
N LYS A 188 -8.63 5.65 -10.35
CA LYS A 188 -10.09 5.82 -10.21
C LYS A 188 -10.80 4.54 -9.74
N LYS A 189 -10.24 3.37 -10.02
CA LYS A 189 -10.83 2.06 -9.70
C LYS A 189 -9.80 1.18 -9.02
N ASN A 190 -10.26 0.33 -8.11
CA ASN A 190 -9.40 -0.64 -7.41
C ASN A 190 -8.21 0.02 -6.70
N PHE A 191 -8.41 1.20 -6.10
CA PHE A 191 -7.36 1.96 -5.45
C PHE A 191 -6.68 1.13 -4.35
N GLU A 192 -7.45 0.37 -3.59
CA GLU A 192 -6.95 -0.54 -2.56
C GLU A 192 -5.96 -1.56 -3.13
N LEU A 193 -6.27 -2.19 -4.28
CA LEU A 193 -5.36 -3.13 -4.93
C LEU A 193 -4.05 -2.49 -5.37
N HIS A 194 -4.07 -1.21 -5.74
CA HIS A 194 -2.85 -0.47 -6.05
C HIS A 194 -2.03 -0.14 -4.79
N LEU A 195 -2.68 0.10 -3.65
CA LEU A 195 -2.00 0.25 -2.37
C LEU A 195 -1.34 -1.06 -1.94
N LYS A 196 -2.07 -2.17 -2.02
CA LYS A 196 -1.53 -3.51 -1.73
C LYS A 196 -0.35 -3.88 -2.63
N GLU A 197 -0.39 -3.48 -3.90
CA GLU A 197 0.77 -3.60 -4.79
C GLU A 197 1.95 -2.72 -4.32
N CYS A 198 1.72 -1.52 -3.79
CA CYS A 198 2.79 -0.68 -3.23
C CYS A 198 3.42 -1.30 -1.98
N GLU A 199 2.62 -1.83 -1.06
CA GLU A 199 3.09 -2.58 0.10
C GLU A 199 3.98 -3.75 -0.32
N TRP A 200 3.49 -4.55 -1.26
CA TRP A 200 4.21 -5.72 -1.77
C TRP A 200 5.55 -5.38 -2.42
N ARG A 201 5.64 -4.23 -3.08
CA ARG A 201 6.86 -3.79 -3.78
C ARG A 201 7.90 -3.14 -2.87
N TYR A 202 7.45 -2.56 -1.75
CA TYR A 202 8.31 -1.72 -0.93
C TYR A 202 9.46 -2.51 -0.33
N GLY A 203 10.69 -2.02 -0.53
CA GLY A 203 11.91 -2.65 -0.01
C GLY A 203 12.38 -3.92 -0.72
N LYS A 204 11.69 -4.36 -1.80
CA LYS A 204 12.06 -5.60 -2.51
C LYS A 204 12.81 -5.33 -3.81
N SER A 205 13.77 -6.19 -4.11
CA SER A 205 14.46 -6.20 -5.40
C SER A 205 13.57 -6.75 -6.52
N LEU A 206 13.94 -6.49 -7.77
CA LEU A 206 13.21 -7.00 -8.93
C LEU A 206 13.14 -8.54 -8.94
N ASP A 207 14.24 -9.20 -8.59
CA ASP A 207 14.31 -10.66 -8.59
C ASP A 207 13.38 -11.26 -7.53
N GLN A 208 13.31 -10.65 -6.33
CA GLN A 208 12.36 -11.03 -5.29
C GLN A 208 10.90 -10.88 -5.77
N LEU A 209 10.58 -9.75 -6.39
CA LEU A 209 9.23 -9.50 -6.93
C LEU A 209 8.84 -10.54 -7.99
N ILE A 210 9.76 -10.87 -8.91
CA ILE A 210 9.53 -11.87 -9.95
C ILE A 210 9.34 -13.26 -9.33
N ALA A 211 10.21 -13.65 -8.40
CA ALA A 211 10.15 -14.96 -7.75
C ALA A 211 8.84 -15.13 -6.95
N GLU A 212 8.50 -14.15 -6.11
CA GLU A 212 7.28 -14.19 -5.32
C GLU A 212 6.02 -14.25 -6.20
N LEU A 213 5.92 -13.37 -7.21
CA LEU A 213 4.74 -13.35 -8.06
C LEU A 213 4.60 -14.62 -8.90
N ARG A 214 5.70 -15.22 -9.35
CA ARG A 214 5.70 -16.53 -10.02
C ARG A 214 5.15 -17.62 -9.09
N ASN A 215 5.58 -17.63 -7.84
CA ASN A 215 5.10 -18.59 -6.83
C ASN A 215 3.61 -18.38 -6.54
N LEU A 216 3.15 -17.14 -6.34
CA LEU A 216 1.73 -16.83 -6.13
C LEU A 216 0.88 -17.30 -7.31
N VAL A 217 1.32 -17.08 -8.54
CA VAL A 217 0.63 -17.53 -9.75
C VAL A 217 0.65 -19.06 -9.87
N ALA A 218 1.74 -19.73 -9.49
CA ALA A 218 1.84 -21.18 -9.54
C ALA A 218 0.94 -21.87 -8.52
N ASN A 219 0.88 -21.34 -7.29
CA ASN A 219 0.09 -21.90 -6.21
C ASN A 219 -1.41 -21.64 -6.36
N ASN A 220 -1.80 -20.64 -7.13
CA ASN A 220 -3.18 -20.26 -7.32
C ASN A 220 -3.77 -20.95 -8.57
N ARG A 221 -4.41 -22.12 -8.36
CA ARG A 221 -5.01 -22.97 -9.42
C ARG A 221 -6.02 -22.24 -10.31
N ILE A 222 -6.58 -21.12 -9.85
CA ILE A 222 -7.55 -20.31 -10.59
C ILE A 222 -6.94 -19.68 -11.85
N LEU A 223 -5.62 -19.48 -11.85
CA LEU A 223 -4.89 -18.91 -13.00
C LEU A 223 -4.21 -19.96 -13.89
N MET A 224 -4.23 -21.23 -13.49
CA MET A 224 -3.47 -22.30 -14.16
C MET A 224 -4.35 -23.25 -15.00
N VAL A 225 -5.65 -23.03 -15.06
CA VAL A 225 -6.58 -23.87 -15.84
C VAL A 225 -7.14 -23.10 -17.02
#